data_ff0459c1701e9a78b9e47b85a1c2875f
#
_entry.id   ff0459c1701e9a78b9e47b85a1c2875f
#
_cell.length_a   1.000
_cell.length_b   1.000
_cell.length_c   1.000
_cell.angle_alpha   90.00
_cell.angle_beta   90.00
_cell.angle_gamma   90.00
#
_symmetry.space_group_name_H-M   'P 1'
#
loop_
_entity.id
_entity.type
_entity.pdbx_description
1 polymer ?
#
loop_
_entity_poly.entity_id
_entity_poly.type
_entity_poly.pdbx_seq_one_letter_code
_entity_poly.pdbx_strand_id
1 'polypeptide(L)'
;MNIMYLSLYGVAAVVLVVVFIRTCLERDKMTRIVCLTEMLALICVVTYSVNFITDNYMAMSVATSIMMAAQDFALVALLTYTGVFTRLANRITRTAVVLCIFAAMVDSVVFIINIFNETALKYSFNKCGGVYVLGYEGELWFGIHAIMNMVIVAFIIALLIIKCIRIPSAYWGRYIFTAAGLIVIIAFKYIFIMKAVDLRFDISIFLYALMGTMVYWNTFWYSKKNMLTVTHEMIIEHMQIPVVLFDYEGILADFNSSMNDVAGNLEYDNREQNIEWFVRENDLPVKPGEDTFEWKHNDRIYDCRIERLSDEKNRLLGTIIVMQDVSELKKAYAELENMVIYDQLTGVYSMYSFMEHCKQYDEYNGSVAVVVCDINHLSDINIQYGQKAGNQALINVA
;
A
#
# COMPACT_ATOMS: atom_id res chain seq x y z
N MET A 1 34.10 29.35 7.61
CA MET A 1 33.43 28.81 6.41
C MET A 1 33.59 27.31 6.30
N ASN A 2 34.79 26.73 6.38
CA ASN A 2 34.99 25.25 6.37
C ASN A 2 34.28 24.52 7.49
N ILE A 3 34.21 25.10 8.69
CA ILE A 3 33.45 24.50 9.82
C ILE A 3 31.97 24.33 9.48
N MET A 4 31.38 25.29 8.77
CA MET A 4 29.99 25.22 8.36
C MET A 4 29.77 24.08 7.33
N TYR A 5 30.63 23.94 6.33
CA TYR A 5 30.52 22.84 5.35
C TYR A 5 30.84 21.50 5.99
N LEU A 6 31.89 21.43 6.82
CA LEU A 6 32.22 20.22 7.57
C LEU A 6 31.06 19.77 8.47
N SER A 7 30.38 20.72 9.15
CA SER A 7 29.20 20.39 9.95
C SER A 7 28.01 19.88 9.08
N LEU A 8 27.81 20.47 7.89
CA LEU A 8 26.75 20.03 6.97
C LEU A 8 26.97 18.58 6.49
N TYR A 9 28.21 18.27 6.02
CA TYR A 9 28.55 16.90 5.59
C TYR A 9 28.63 15.94 6.77
N GLY A 10 29.05 16.42 7.95
CA GLY A 10 29.03 15.65 9.19
C GLY A 10 27.60 15.22 9.58
N VAL A 11 26.63 16.13 9.51
CA VAL A 11 25.22 15.82 9.74
C VAL A 11 24.73 14.80 8.71
N ALA A 12 25.07 14.98 7.42
CA ALA A 12 24.71 14.04 6.37
C ALA A 12 25.27 12.63 6.64
N ALA A 13 26.52 12.54 7.07
CA ALA A 13 27.14 11.26 7.43
C ALA A 13 26.44 10.60 8.63
N VAL A 14 26.12 11.36 9.69
CA VAL A 14 25.38 10.84 10.86
C VAL A 14 24.01 10.34 10.46
N VAL A 15 23.27 11.08 9.63
CA VAL A 15 21.95 10.65 9.13
C VAL A 15 22.08 9.33 8.37
N LEU A 16 23.06 9.22 7.44
CA LEU A 16 23.29 7.98 6.70
C LEU A 16 23.66 6.81 7.61
N VAL A 17 24.48 7.02 8.64
CA VAL A 17 24.81 5.96 9.61
C VAL A 17 23.58 5.50 10.35
N VAL A 18 22.74 6.42 10.81
CA VAL A 18 21.48 6.07 11.51
C VAL A 18 20.55 5.29 10.58
N VAL A 19 20.39 5.75 9.33
CA VAL A 19 19.54 5.07 8.33
C VAL A 19 20.11 3.69 8.00
N PHE A 20 21.42 3.57 7.78
CA PHE A 20 22.09 2.29 7.53
C PHE A 20 21.88 1.27 8.67
N ILE A 21 22.04 1.71 9.94
CA ILE A 21 21.77 0.85 11.10
C ILE A 21 20.30 0.40 11.11
N ARG A 22 19.38 1.31 10.84
CA ARG A 22 17.94 0.99 10.73
C ARG A 22 17.69 -0.01 9.61
N THR A 23 18.27 0.19 8.44
CA THR A 23 18.18 -0.74 7.31
C THR A 23 18.69 -2.13 7.67
N CYS A 24 19.83 -2.24 8.37
CA CYS A 24 20.39 -3.52 8.82
C CYS A 24 19.46 -4.31 9.77
N LEU A 25 18.58 -3.63 10.49
CA LEU A 25 17.59 -4.26 11.37
C LEU A 25 16.34 -4.78 10.64
N GLU A 26 16.10 -4.34 9.40
CA GLU A 26 14.98 -4.80 8.60
C GLU A 26 15.23 -6.19 8.01
N ARG A 27 14.21 -7.06 8.07
CA ARG A 27 14.26 -8.43 7.53
C ARG A 27 13.52 -8.51 6.19
N ASP A 28 14.04 -7.87 5.17
CA ASP A 28 13.44 -7.85 3.83
C ASP A 28 14.46 -8.30 2.77
N LYS A 29 13.98 -8.77 1.62
CA LYS A 29 14.83 -9.16 0.48
C LYS A 29 15.62 -7.98 -0.09
N MET A 30 15.09 -6.76 0.06
CA MET A 30 15.73 -5.53 -0.40
C MET A 30 16.83 -5.03 0.50
N THR A 31 16.86 -5.44 1.77
CA THR A 31 17.79 -4.94 2.80
C THR A 31 19.23 -4.88 2.33
N ARG A 32 19.74 -5.96 1.70
CA ARG A 32 21.14 -6.03 1.24
C ARG A 32 21.46 -4.98 0.18
N ILE A 33 20.56 -4.73 -0.75
CA ILE A 33 20.77 -3.77 -1.84
C ILE A 33 20.69 -2.35 -1.31
N VAL A 34 19.74 -2.08 -0.41
CA VAL A 34 19.58 -0.78 0.25
C VAL A 34 20.80 -0.47 1.13
N CYS A 35 21.25 -1.41 1.97
CA CYS A 35 22.48 -1.27 2.76
C CYS A 35 23.71 -0.96 1.88
N LEU A 36 23.85 -1.63 0.74
CA LEU A 36 24.95 -1.37 -0.20
C LEU A 36 24.89 0.06 -0.74
N THR A 37 23.71 0.53 -1.15
CA THR A 37 23.51 1.89 -1.67
C THR A 37 23.85 2.95 -0.60
N GLU A 38 23.37 2.75 0.63
CA GLU A 38 23.62 3.66 1.75
C GLU A 38 25.09 3.68 2.17
N MET A 39 25.75 2.52 2.22
CA MET A 39 27.18 2.40 2.52
C MET A 39 28.02 3.15 1.49
N LEU A 40 27.74 2.99 0.20
CA LEU A 40 28.47 3.68 -0.86
C LEU A 40 28.22 5.19 -0.82
N ALA A 41 26.99 5.64 -0.54
CA ALA A 41 26.67 7.04 -0.32
C ALA A 41 27.45 7.61 0.89
N LEU A 42 27.55 6.84 1.98
CA LEU A 42 28.34 7.22 3.16
C LEU A 42 29.82 7.37 2.82
N ILE A 43 30.40 6.43 2.05
CA ILE A 43 31.79 6.53 1.58
C ILE A 43 31.97 7.81 0.77
N CYS A 44 31.08 8.16 -0.15
CA CYS A 44 31.15 9.42 -0.91
C CYS A 44 31.17 10.64 0.01
N VAL A 45 30.29 10.71 1.01
CA VAL A 45 30.20 11.85 1.94
C VAL A 45 31.44 11.96 2.81
N VAL A 46 31.92 10.83 3.36
CA VAL A 46 33.08 10.79 4.24
C VAL A 46 34.37 11.15 3.49
N THR A 47 34.61 10.57 2.31
CA THR A 47 35.80 10.84 1.51
C THR A 47 35.82 12.29 1.00
N TYR A 48 34.66 12.84 0.60
CA TYR A 48 34.56 14.25 0.24
C TYR A 48 34.88 15.18 1.42
N SER A 49 34.50 14.81 2.64
CA SER A 49 34.76 15.59 3.85
C SER A 49 36.25 15.73 4.16
N VAL A 50 37.11 14.85 3.64
CA VAL A 50 38.58 14.96 3.77
C VAL A 50 39.09 16.29 3.19
N ASN A 51 38.46 16.81 2.14
CA ASN A 51 38.82 18.09 1.52
C ASN A 51 38.67 19.31 2.46
N PHE A 52 37.94 19.16 3.58
CA PHE A 52 37.75 20.22 4.57
C PHE A 52 38.64 20.06 5.80
N ILE A 53 39.27 18.89 5.97
CA ILE A 53 40.00 18.52 7.19
C ILE A 53 41.50 18.64 7.00
N THR A 54 42.00 18.33 5.80
CA THR A 54 43.45 18.26 5.54
C THR A 54 43.89 19.22 4.43
N ASP A 55 45.14 19.72 4.56
CA ASP A 55 45.82 20.52 3.53
C ASP A 55 46.80 19.66 2.72
N ASN A 56 46.78 18.34 2.90
CA ASN A 56 47.68 17.43 2.20
C ASN A 56 47.12 17.08 0.82
N TYR A 57 47.78 17.55 -0.24
CA TYR A 57 47.39 17.30 -1.64
C TYR A 57 47.19 15.82 -1.96
N MET A 58 48.11 14.95 -1.52
CA MET A 58 48.01 13.52 -1.79
C MET A 58 46.80 12.90 -1.11
N ALA A 59 46.51 13.26 0.15
CA ALA A 59 45.37 12.78 0.88
C ALA A 59 44.04 13.21 0.20
N MET A 60 43.95 14.46 -0.27
CA MET A 60 42.79 14.99 -0.98
C MET A 60 42.60 14.31 -2.34
N SER A 61 43.67 14.08 -3.10
CA SER A 61 43.64 13.39 -4.40
C SER A 61 43.19 11.93 -4.25
N VAL A 62 43.71 11.20 -3.27
CA VAL A 62 43.28 9.83 -2.96
C VAL A 62 41.82 9.80 -2.54
N ALA A 63 41.41 10.69 -1.64
CA ALA A 63 40.02 10.77 -1.19
C ALA A 63 39.05 11.07 -2.35
N THR A 64 39.43 11.96 -3.28
CA THR A 64 38.65 12.27 -4.46
C THR A 64 38.50 11.06 -5.40
N SER A 65 39.59 10.30 -5.60
CA SER A 65 39.58 9.08 -6.41
C SER A 65 38.69 8.00 -5.80
N ILE A 66 38.73 7.81 -4.49
CA ILE A 66 37.83 6.88 -3.77
C ILE A 66 36.37 7.35 -3.88
N MET A 67 36.13 8.65 -3.76
CA MET A 67 34.80 9.23 -3.91
C MET A 67 34.22 8.96 -5.29
N MET A 68 34.99 9.18 -6.36
CA MET A 68 34.53 8.94 -7.75
C MET A 68 34.16 7.46 -7.96
N ALA A 69 35.03 6.55 -7.52
CA ALA A 69 34.73 5.11 -7.57
C ALA A 69 33.49 4.73 -6.77
N ALA A 70 33.35 5.23 -5.55
CA ALA A 70 32.18 4.98 -4.71
C ALA A 70 30.89 5.52 -5.33
N GLN A 71 30.95 6.66 -6.01
CA GLN A 71 29.82 7.26 -6.74
C GLN A 71 29.34 6.35 -7.87
N ASP A 72 30.23 5.79 -8.68
CA ASP A 72 29.89 4.89 -9.78
C ASP A 72 29.20 3.62 -9.26
N PHE A 73 29.79 2.99 -8.24
CA PHE A 73 29.20 1.82 -7.63
C PHE A 73 27.87 2.13 -6.92
N ALA A 74 27.70 3.34 -6.34
CA ALA A 74 26.43 3.77 -5.78
C ALA A 74 25.32 3.87 -6.83
N LEU A 75 25.63 4.39 -8.03
CA LEU A 75 24.70 4.42 -9.16
C LEU A 75 24.35 3.02 -9.66
N VAL A 76 25.32 2.11 -9.72
CA VAL A 76 25.06 0.70 -10.09
C VAL A 76 24.20 0.00 -9.04
N ALA A 77 24.44 0.24 -7.75
CA ALA A 77 23.62 -0.28 -6.66
C ALA A 77 22.19 0.28 -6.75
N LEU A 78 22.04 1.58 -7.04
CA LEU A 78 20.76 2.22 -7.23
C LEU A 78 20.00 1.70 -8.48
N LEU A 79 20.70 1.42 -9.57
CA LEU A 79 20.13 0.77 -10.74
C LEU A 79 19.63 -0.64 -10.40
N THR A 80 20.41 -1.40 -9.66
CA THR A 80 20.04 -2.74 -9.19
C THR A 80 18.81 -2.67 -8.27
N TYR A 81 18.84 -1.73 -7.32
CA TYR A 81 17.70 -1.43 -6.45
C TYR A 81 16.44 -1.11 -7.26
N THR A 82 16.54 -0.19 -8.22
CA THR A 82 15.39 0.24 -9.04
C THR A 82 14.84 -0.92 -9.85
N GLY A 83 15.68 -1.77 -10.43
CA GLY A 83 15.25 -2.97 -11.17
C GLY A 83 14.42 -3.92 -10.31
N VAL A 84 14.83 -4.17 -9.06
CA VAL A 84 14.10 -5.02 -8.12
C VAL A 84 12.86 -4.31 -7.58
N PHE A 85 12.99 -3.04 -7.18
CA PHE A 85 11.91 -2.22 -6.63
C PHE A 85 10.73 -2.03 -7.60
N THR A 86 11.02 -1.84 -8.89
CA THR A 86 10.00 -1.73 -9.95
C THR A 86 9.47 -3.09 -10.42
N ARG A 87 10.10 -4.20 -10.00
CA ARG A 87 9.89 -5.55 -10.54
C ARG A 87 10.18 -5.66 -12.05
N LEU A 88 11.06 -4.81 -12.56
CA LEU A 88 11.53 -4.81 -13.96
C LEU A 88 12.94 -5.43 -14.08
N ALA A 89 13.36 -6.26 -13.14
CA ALA A 89 14.63 -6.97 -13.16
C ALA A 89 14.63 -8.11 -14.22
N ASN A 90 14.35 -7.76 -15.47
CA ASN A 90 14.37 -8.64 -16.62
C ASN A 90 15.80 -8.86 -17.16
N ARG A 91 15.93 -9.62 -18.26
CA ARG A 91 17.24 -9.89 -18.88
C ARG A 91 17.97 -8.61 -19.29
N ILE A 92 17.25 -7.62 -19.82
CA ILE A 92 17.83 -6.33 -20.27
C ILE A 92 18.42 -5.57 -19.08
N THR A 93 17.64 -5.41 -18.01
CA THR A 93 18.10 -4.71 -16.79
C THR A 93 19.29 -5.40 -16.16
N ARG A 94 19.28 -6.74 -16.07
CA ARG A 94 20.42 -7.52 -15.53
C ARG A 94 21.67 -7.38 -16.39
N THR A 95 21.53 -7.42 -17.70
CA THR A 95 22.66 -7.18 -18.63
C THR A 95 23.21 -5.78 -18.49
N ALA A 96 22.32 -4.76 -18.39
CA ALA A 96 22.74 -3.36 -18.14
C ALA A 96 23.53 -3.23 -16.83
N VAL A 97 23.05 -3.84 -15.72
CA VAL A 97 23.78 -3.84 -14.43
C VAL A 97 25.17 -4.44 -14.58
N VAL A 98 25.33 -5.59 -15.26
CA VAL A 98 26.63 -6.22 -15.46
C VAL A 98 27.57 -5.32 -16.28
N LEU A 99 27.07 -4.70 -17.35
CA LEU A 99 27.85 -3.76 -18.15
C LEU A 99 28.25 -2.52 -17.34
N CYS A 100 27.35 -1.99 -16.51
CA CYS A 100 27.64 -0.84 -15.63
C CYS A 100 28.67 -1.21 -14.55
N ILE A 101 28.63 -2.43 -13.98
CA ILE A 101 29.67 -2.90 -13.03
C ILE A 101 31.02 -2.92 -13.72
N PHE A 102 31.11 -3.47 -14.94
CA PHE A 102 32.36 -3.53 -15.68
C PHE A 102 32.89 -2.11 -16.00
N ALA A 103 32.02 -1.22 -16.45
CA ALA A 103 32.37 0.18 -16.72
C ALA A 103 32.86 0.90 -15.45
N ALA A 104 32.17 0.73 -14.31
CA ALA A 104 32.57 1.29 -13.02
C ALA A 104 33.94 0.76 -12.53
N MET A 105 34.25 -0.52 -12.79
CA MET A 105 35.56 -1.09 -12.48
C MET A 105 36.66 -0.42 -13.32
N VAL A 106 36.46 -0.27 -14.63
CA VAL A 106 37.42 0.38 -15.54
C VAL A 106 37.64 1.83 -15.11
N ASP A 107 36.55 2.55 -14.84
CA ASP A 107 36.58 3.95 -14.42
C ASP A 107 37.34 4.12 -13.09
N SER A 108 37.07 3.27 -12.10
CA SER A 108 37.78 3.23 -10.83
C SER A 108 39.31 3.05 -10.99
N VAL A 109 39.72 2.17 -11.91
CA VAL A 109 41.16 1.97 -12.22
C VAL A 109 41.78 3.24 -12.78
N VAL A 110 41.09 3.94 -13.70
CA VAL A 110 41.54 5.19 -14.28
C VAL A 110 41.67 6.28 -13.20
N PHE A 111 40.72 6.42 -12.27
CA PHE A 111 40.82 7.37 -11.17
C PHE A 111 41.95 7.01 -10.17
N ILE A 112 42.25 5.74 -9.95
CA ILE A 112 43.41 5.32 -9.16
C ILE A 112 44.70 5.73 -9.86
N ILE A 113 44.83 5.48 -11.16
CA ILE A 113 46.00 5.86 -11.96
C ILE A 113 46.13 7.38 -12.03
N ASN A 114 45.01 8.12 -12.03
CA ASN A 114 44.97 9.58 -12.07
C ASN A 114 45.70 10.24 -10.89
N ILE A 115 45.84 9.57 -9.75
CA ILE A 115 46.57 10.06 -8.58
C ILE A 115 48.06 10.38 -8.97
N PHE A 116 48.60 9.67 -9.97
CA PHE A 116 50.00 9.76 -10.37
C PHE A 116 50.21 10.52 -11.67
N ASN A 117 49.26 10.57 -12.60
CA ASN A 117 49.46 11.07 -13.96
C ASN A 117 48.42 12.12 -14.44
N GLU A 118 47.43 12.47 -13.62
CA GLU A 118 46.43 13.52 -13.91
C GLU A 118 45.73 13.39 -15.28
N THR A 119 45.47 12.18 -15.74
CA THR A 119 44.87 11.91 -17.07
C THR A 119 43.36 12.10 -17.12
N ALA A 120 42.67 11.99 -15.99
CA ALA A 120 41.23 12.17 -15.91
C ALA A 120 40.87 13.52 -15.28
N LEU A 121 41.59 13.92 -14.23
CA LEU A 121 41.37 15.16 -13.51
C LEU A 121 42.74 15.84 -13.29
N LYS A 122 42.83 17.10 -13.67
CA LYS A 122 43.93 17.99 -13.27
C LYS A 122 43.54 18.69 -11.99
N TYR A 123 44.34 18.52 -10.97
CA TYR A 123 44.10 19.14 -9.68
C TYR A 123 44.71 20.52 -9.59
N SER A 124 43.94 21.48 -9.11
CA SER A 124 44.40 22.82 -8.75
C SER A 124 44.28 23.02 -7.24
N PHE A 125 45.36 23.39 -6.60
CA PHE A 125 45.43 23.56 -5.15
C PHE A 125 45.42 25.04 -4.80
N ASN A 126 44.22 25.59 -4.58
CA ASN A 126 44.03 27.02 -4.39
C ASN A 126 43.77 27.37 -2.91
N LYS A 127 44.43 28.43 -2.42
CA LYS A 127 44.18 28.94 -1.07
C LYS A 127 43.08 29.99 -1.10
N CYS A 128 41.88 29.63 -0.58
CA CYS A 128 40.73 30.52 -0.48
C CYS A 128 40.40 30.79 1.00
N GLY A 129 40.50 32.06 1.44
CA GLY A 129 40.12 32.44 2.81
C GLY A 129 40.90 31.73 3.93
N GLY A 130 42.19 31.43 3.68
CA GLY A 130 43.06 30.78 4.66
C GLY A 130 43.04 29.26 4.63
N VAL A 131 42.21 28.64 3.79
CA VAL A 131 42.07 27.19 3.64
C VAL A 131 42.40 26.78 2.22
N TYR A 132 43.06 25.65 2.08
CA TYR A 132 43.27 25.03 0.78
C TYR A 132 42.03 24.31 0.30
N VAL A 133 41.65 24.57 -0.95
CA VAL A 133 40.54 23.90 -1.62
C VAL A 133 41.09 23.20 -2.84
N LEU A 134 40.82 21.89 -2.95
CA LEU A 134 41.16 21.14 -4.14
C LEU A 134 40.11 21.47 -5.20
N GLY A 135 40.52 22.31 -6.18
CA GLY A 135 39.79 22.44 -7.44
C GLY A 135 40.23 21.35 -8.39
N TYR A 136 39.39 20.95 -9.30
CA TYR A 136 39.77 20.06 -10.40
C TYR A 136 39.20 20.55 -11.70
N GLU A 137 39.94 20.32 -12.77
CA GLU A 137 39.51 20.51 -14.16
C GLU A 137 39.41 19.14 -14.82
N GLY A 138 38.26 18.86 -15.40
CA GLY A 138 38.00 17.57 -16.03
C GLY A 138 38.70 17.50 -17.40
N GLU A 139 39.49 16.47 -17.59
CA GLU A 139 40.06 16.09 -18.88
C GLU A 139 39.04 15.18 -19.65
N LEU A 140 39.44 14.71 -20.83
CA LEU A 140 38.55 13.90 -21.70
C LEU A 140 37.90 12.72 -20.96
N TRP A 141 38.67 12.02 -20.10
CA TRP A 141 38.11 10.87 -19.38
C TRP A 141 37.06 11.25 -18.36
N PHE A 142 37.20 12.38 -17.70
CA PHE A 142 36.14 12.88 -16.80
C PHE A 142 34.86 13.22 -17.55
N GLY A 143 34.95 13.68 -18.81
CA GLY A 143 33.81 13.85 -19.68
C GLY A 143 33.11 12.50 -19.99
N ILE A 144 33.88 11.44 -20.24
CA ILE A 144 33.34 10.07 -20.46
C ILE A 144 32.65 9.57 -19.20
N HIS A 145 33.30 9.72 -18.03
CA HIS A 145 32.71 9.39 -16.72
C HIS A 145 31.38 10.11 -16.48
N ALA A 146 31.32 11.42 -16.74
CA ALA A 146 30.09 12.20 -16.57
C ALA A 146 28.95 11.73 -17.49
N ILE A 147 29.26 11.43 -18.76
CA ILE A 147 28.28 10.90 -19.72
C ILE A 147 27.79 9.51 -19.29
N MET A 148 28.71 8.64 -18.89
CA MET A 148 28.35 7.29 -18.39
C MET A 148 27.35 7.38 -17.21
N ASN A 149 27.62 8.21 -16.23
CA ASN A 149 26.76 8.42 -15.09
C ASN A 149 25.41 9.01 -15.48
N MET A 150 25.35 9.96 -16.43
CA MET A 150 24.11 10.48 -16.98
C MET A 150 23.26 9.39 -17.65
N VAL A 151 23.89 8.51 -18.43
CA VAL A 151 23.20 7.38 -19.10
C VAL A 151 22.62 6.40 -18.07
N ILE A 152 23.35 6.06 -17.01
CA ILE A 152 22.86 5.18 -15.94
C ILE A 152 21.65 5.82 -15.26
N VAL A 153 21.70 7.09 -14.92
CA VAL A 153 20.57 7.76 -14.25
C VAL A 153 19.38 7.93 -15.18
N ALA A 154 19.61 8.26 -16.46
CA ALA A 154 18.52 8.30 -17.46
C ALA A 154 17.83 6.92 -17.57
N PHE A 155 18.60 5.83 -17.53
CA PHE A 155 18.03 4.49 -17.54
C PHE A 155 17.24 4.17 -16.28
N ILE A 156 17.71 4.59 -15.08
CA ILE A 156 16.97 4.48 -13.81
C ILE A 156 15.63 5.22 -13.90
N ILE A 157 15.64 6.47 -14.38
CA ILE A 157 14.43 7.29 -14.55
C ILE A 157 13.47 6.63 -15.53
N ALA A 158 13.98 6.09 -16.65
CA ALA A 158 13.16 5.36 -17.62
C ALA A 158 12.46 4.15 -17.00
N LEU A 159 13.15 3.37 -16.15
CA LEU A 159 12.54 2.24 -15.42
C LEU A 159 11.42 2.71 -14.48
N LEU A 160 11.60 3.83 -13.78
CA LEU A 160 10.58 4.41 -12.90
C LEU A 160 9.36 4.89 -13.69
N ILE A 161 9.56 5.56 -14.83
CA ILE A 161 8.48 6.01 -15.73
C ILE A 161 7.71 4.81 -16.31
N ILE A 162 8.42 3.80 -16.82
CA ILE A 162 7.81 2.56 -17.34
C ILE A 162 6.95 1.90 -16.26
N LYS A 163 7.40 1.93 -15.02
CA LYS A 163 6.62 1.41 -13.91
C LYS A 163 5.34 2.20 -13.68
N CYS A 164 5.40 3.53 -13.69
CA CYS A 164 4.22 4.39 -13.54
C CYS A 164 3.18 4.11 -14.64
N ILE A 165 3.60 3.94 -15.89
CA ILE A 165 2.68 3.62 -17.01
C ILE A 165 1.93 2.29 -16.79
N ARG A 166 2.53 1.34 -16.06
CA ARG A 166 2.00 -0.02 -15.87
C ARG A 166 1.15 -0.21 -14.61
N ILE A 167 1.03 0.81 -13.78
CA ILE A 167 0.33 0.72 -12.49
C ILE A 167 -0.71 1.83 -12.37
N PRO A 168 -1.77 1.65 -11.54
CA PRO A 168 -2.74 2.70 -11.24
C PRO A 168 -2.07 3.96 -10.66
N SER A 169 -2.64 5.14 -10.96
CA SER A 169 -2.10 6.43 -10.54
C SER A 169 -1.97 6.61 -9.03
N ALA A 170 -2.82 5.96 -8.25
CA ALA A 170 -2.75 5.96 -6.78
C ALA A 170 -1.39 5.48 -6.24
N TYR A 171 -0.64 4.67 -7.01
CA TYR A 171 0.68 4.15 -6.61
C TYR A 171 1.87 4.90 -7.20
N TRP A 172 1.65 5.97 -7.99
CA TRP A 172 2.73 6.70 -8.68
C TRP A 172 3.63 7.47 -7.73
N GLY A 173 3.09 7.98 -6.61
CA GLY A 173 3.77 8.93 -5.72
C GLY A 173 5.22 8.56 -5.39
N ARG A 174 5.46 7.32 -4.97
CA ARG A 174 6.82 6.85 -4.61
C ARG A 174 7.81 6.82 -5.78
N TYR A 175 7.35 6.49 -7.00
CA TYR A 175 8.21 6.42 -8.19
C TYR A 175 8.52 7.82 -8.72
N ILE A 176 7.50 8.69 -8.77
CA ILE A 176 7.66 10.09 -9.18
C ILE A 176 8.58 10.83 -8.22
N PHE A 177 8.38 10.64 -6.90
CA PHE A 177 9.22 11.26 -5.87
C PHE A 177 10.68 10.83 -6.00
N THR A 178 10.95 9.52 -6.25
CA THR A 178 12.29 9.00 -6.51
C THR A 178 12.90 9.59 -7.77
N ALA A 179 12.14 9.66 -8.87
CA ALA A 179 12.63 10.24 -10.12
C ALA A 179 12.93 11.75 -9.98
N ALA A 180 12.06 12.49 -9.30
CA ALA A 180 12.27 13.91 -9.01
C ALA A 180 13.53 14.16 -8.17
N GLY A 181 13.76 13.35 -7.12
CA GLY A 181 14.99 13.42 -6.33
C GLY A 181 16.26 13.21 -7.15
N LEU A 182 16.24 12.22 -8.06
CA LEU A 182 17.36 11.97 -8.99
C LEU A 182 17.60 13.15 -9.93
N ILE A 183 16.51 13.71 -10.50
CA ILE A 183 16.63 14.88 -11.41
C ILE A 183 17.26 16.06 -10.67
N VAL A 184 16.87 16.32 -9.42
CA VAL A 184 17.45 17.38 -8.59
C VAL A 184 18.95 17.14 -8.36
N ILE A 185 19.35 15.91 -8.01
CA ILE A 185 20.77 15.56 -7.80
C ILE A 185 21.58 15.81 -9.08
N ILE A 186 21.09 15.37 -10.23
CA ILE A 186 21.77 15.58 -11.51
C ILE A 186 21.86 17.06 -11.85
N ALA A 187 20.80 17.83 -11.64
CA ALA A 187 20.79 19.26 -11.92
C ALA A 187 21.88 19.99 -11.11
N PHE A 188 21.98 19.70 -9.80
CA PHE A 188 23.04 20.28 -8.97
C PHE A 188 24.44 19.81 -9.38
N LYS A 189 24.60 18.52 -9.73
CA LYS A 189 25.87 17.99 -10.25
C LYS A 189 26.28 18.68 -11.54
N TYR A 190 25.34 18.87 -12.48
CA TYR A 190 25.59 19.55 -13.75
C TYR A 190 25.94 21.03 -13.56
N ILE A 191 25.22 21.75 -12.68
CA ILE A 191 25.52 23.14 -12.30
C ILE A 191 26.96 23.26 -11.76
N PHE A 192 27.36 22.30 -10.92
CA PHE A 192 28.70 22.27 -10.36
C PHE A 192 29.77 22.00 -11.43
N ILE A 193 29.59 20.99 -12.29
CA ILE A 193 30.56 20.61 -13.35
C ILE A 193 30.70 21.72 -14.39
N MET A 194 29.61 22.35 -14.81
CA MET A 194 29.63 23.42 -15.79
C MET A 194 30.09 24.76 -15.23
N LYS A 195 30.39 24.83 -13.92
CA LYS A 195 30.71 26.09 -13.24
C LYS A 195 29.69 27.20 -13.52
N ALA A 196 28.42 26.80 -13.75
CA ALA A 196 27.32 27.74 -14.07
C ALA A 196 27.05 28.73 -12.93
N VAL A 197 27.34 28.31 -11.70
CA VAL A 197 27.38 29.14 -10.49
C VAL A 197 28.72 28.88 -9.82
N ASP A 198 29.35 29.90 -9.26
CA ASP A 198 30.60 29.76 -8.51
C ASP A 198 30.33 29.05 -7.17
N LEU A 199 30.02 27.77 -7.24
CA LEU A 199 29.86 26.88 -6.11
C LEU A 199 31.21 26.35 -5.71
N ARG A 200 31.69 26.78 -4.54
CA ARG A 200 32.98 26.35 -3.99
C ARG A 200 33.03 24.87 -3.64
N PHE A 201 31.86 24.23 -3.45
CA PHE A 201 31.73 22.85 -2.98
C PHE A 201 30.61 22.13 -3.73
N ASP A 202 30.79 20.84 -3.92
CA ASP A 202 29.84 19.99 -4.62
C ASP A 202 28.63 19.63 -3.72
N ILE A 203 27.58 20.43 -3.78
CA ILE A 203 26.33 20.22 -3.03
C ILE A 203 25.67 18.89 -3.40
N SER A 204 25.90 18.35 -4.62
CA SER A 204 25.29 17.10 -5.05
C SER A 204 25.65 15.92 -4.15
N ILE A 205 26.81 15.94 -3.51
CA ILE A 205 27.27 14.90 -2.59
C ILE A 205 26.44 14.88 -1.30
N PHE A 206 26.06 16.07 -0.80
CA PHE A 206 25.10 16.15 0.31
C PHE A 206 23.74 15.54 -0.07
N LEU A 207 23.30 15.73 -1.32
CA LEU A 207 22.04 15.17 -1.81
C LEU A 207 22.07 13.63 -1.91
N TYR A 208 23.24 13.00 -1.98
CA TYR A 208 23.33 11.52 -1.89
C TYR A 208 22.87 10.98 -0.53
N ALA A 209 23.09 11.74 0.55
CA ALA A 209 22.55 11.38 1.86
C ALA A 209 21.02 11.43 1.89
N LEU A 210 20.43 12.45 1.26
CA LEU A 210 18.98 12.54 1.10
C LEU A 210 18.44 11.39 0.25
N MET A 211 19.16 11.01 -0.82
CA MET A 211 18.78 9.89 -1.67
C MET A 211 18.83 8.55 -0.92
N GLY A 212 19.85 8.29 -0.12
CA GLY A 212 19.91 7.10 0.74
C GLY A 212 18.74 7.02 1.71
N THR A 213 18.44 8.12 2.39
CA THR A 213 17.30 8.24 3.28
C THR A 213 15.96 7.99 2.54
N MET A 214 15.83 8.51 1.34
CA MET A 214 14.66 8.35 0.49
C MET A 214 14.47 6.90 0.04
N VAL A 215 15.55 6.20 -0.33
CA VAL A 215 15.54 4.78 -0.69
C VAL A 215 15.04 3.93 0.50
N TYR A 216 15.55 4.19 1.71
CA TYR A 216 15.06 3.57 2.95
C TYR A 216 13.56 3.81 3.15
N TRP A 217 13.14 5.08 3.11
CA TRP A 217 11.76 5.47 3.35
C TRP A 217 10.79 4.82 2.36
N ASN A 218 11.12 4.84 1.06
CA ASN A 218 10.33 4.22 0.02
C ASN A 218 10.20 2.69 0.16
N THR A 219 11.27 2.04 0.63
CA THR A 219 11.32 0.58 0.72
C THR A 219 10.57 0.06 1.94
N PHE A 220 10.83 0.64 3.11
CA PHE A 220 10.41 0.05 4.37
C PHE A 220 9.23 0.77 5.04
N TRP A 221 9.13 2.07 4.86
CA TRP A 221 8.12 2.86 5.56
C TRP A 221 6.90 3.18 4.70
N TYR A 222 7.10 3.75 3.52
CA TYR A 222 6.01 4.12 2.60
C TYR A 222 5.22 2.89 2.11
N SER A 223 5.91 1.78 1.84
CA SER A 223 5.27 0.56 1.31
C SER A 223 4.31 -0.09 2.31
N LYS A 224 4.61 -0.04 3.61
CA LYS A 224 3.75 -0.64 4.65
C LYS A 224 2.54 0.23 4.99
N LYS A 225 2.72 1.55 5.10
CA LYS A 225 1.67 2.46 5.58
C LYS A 225 0.65 2.84 4.50
N ASN A 226 1.11 3.27 3.34
CA ASN A 226 0.20 3.75 2.29
C ASN A 226 -0.55 2.63 1.55
N MET A 227 0.05 1.44 1.43
CA MET A 227 -0.65 0.30 0.82
C MET A 227 -1.83 -0.16 1.67
N LEU A 228 -1.69 -0.13 3.00
CA LEU A 228 -2.80 -0.42 3.93
C LEU A 228 -3.92 0.63 3.80
N THR A 229 -3.60 1.91 3.81
CA THR A 229 -4.61 2.98 3.75
C THR A 229 -5.38 2.95 2.44
N VAL A 230 -4.69 2.95 1.29
CA VAL A 230 -5.36 2.88 -0.04
C VAL A 230 -6.16 1.59 -0.22
N THR A 231 -5.66 0.46 0.33
CA THR A 231 -6.36 -0.82 0.22
C THR A 231 -7.60 -0.83 1.13
N HIS A 232 -7.53 -0.24 2.33
CA HIS A 232 -8.68 -0.14 3.23
C HIS A 232 -9.78 0.75 2.65
N GLU A 233 -9.45 1.93 2.13
CA GLU A 233 -10.40 2.81 1.44
C GLU A 233 -11.07 2.09 0.25
N MET A 234 -10.27 1.42 -0.60
CA MET A 234 -10.82 0.67 -1.74
C MET A 234 -11.66 -0.53 -1.30
N ILE A 235 -11.31 -1.24 -0.22
CA ILE A 235 -12.09 -2.37 0.28
C ILE A 235 -13.44 -1.85 0.80
N ILE A 236 -13.45 -0.82 1.64
CA ILE A 236 -14.68 -0.25 2.20
C ILE A 236 -15.57 0.27 1.07
N GLU A 237 -15.00 1.02 0.10
CA GLU A 237 -15.76 1.59 -1.02
C GLU A 237 -16.37 0.52 -1.93
N HIS A 238 -15.69 -0.61 -2.15
CA HIS A 238 -16.18 -1.71 -3.01
C HIS A 238 -16.94 -2.79 -2.25
N MET A 239 -17.13 -2.67 -0.93
CA MET A 239 -18.01 -3.56 -0.20
C MET A 239 -19.47 -3.33 -0.64
N GLN A 240 -20.17 -4.42 -0.97
CA GLN A 240 -21.60 -4.38 -1.27
C GLN A 240 -22.46 -4.21 0.00
N ILE A 241 -21.83 -4.24 1.16
CA ILE A 241 -22.47 -4.05 2.46
C ILE A 241 -22.42 -2.56 2.78
N PRO A 242 -23.56 -1.87 2.99
CA PRO A 242 -23.63 -0.50 3.43
C PRO A 242 -22.90 -0.28 4.77
N VAL A 243 -21.95 0.65 4.79
CA VAL A 243 -21.15 0.99 5.97
C VAL A 243 -21.07 2.50 6.13
N VAL A 244 -21.33 2.99 7.34
CA VAL A 244 -21.13 4.39 7.72
C VAL A 244 -20.33 4.48 9.02
N LEU A 245 -19.41 5.42 9.09
CA LEU A 245 -18.53 5.67 10.22
C LEU A 245 -18.78 7.07 10.78
N PHE A 246 -18.98 7.16 12.08
CA PHE A 246 -19.04 8.42 12.84
C PHE A 246 -17.80 8.53 13.73
N ASP A 247 -17.27 9.72 13.92
CA ASP A 247 -16.13 9.97 14.80
C ASP A 247 -16.50 9.87 16.30
N TYR A 248 -15.56 10.17 17.17
CA TYR A 248 -15.76 10.14 18.63
C TYR A 248 -16.75 11.19 19.15
N GLU A 249 -17.06 12.23 18.35
CA GLU A 249 -18.07 13.25 18.63
C GLU A 249 -19.44 12.87 18.02
N GLY A 250 -19.50 11.75 17.29
CA GLY A 250 -20.70 11.29 16.59
C GLY A 250 -20.96 12.02 15.27
N ILE A 251 -19.98 12.75 14.72
CA ILE A 251 -20.07 13.43 13.43
C ILE A 251 -19.72 12.43 12.32
N LEU A 252 -20.41 12.52 11.16
CA LEU A 252 -20.16 11.69 9.99
C LEU A 252 -18.70 11.82 9.54
N ALA A 253 -17.94 10.72 9.62
CA ALA A 253 -16.53 10.67 9.27
C ALA A 253 -16.30 10.03 7.90
N ASP A 254 -17.02 8.94 7.59
CA ASP A 254 -16.85 8.20 6.32
C ASP A 254 -18.07 7.33 6.01
N PHE A 255 -18.26 6.98 4.73
CA PHE A 255 -19.28 6.04 4.27
C PHE A 255 -18.89 5.48 2.90
N ASN A 256 -19.41 4.30 2.55
CA ASN A 256 -19.19 3.72 1.23
C ASN A 256 -20.36 4.00 0.26
N SER A 257 -20.12 3.77 -1.04
CA SER A 257 -21.14 3.95 -2.09
C SER A 257 -22.42 3.16 -1.81
N SER A 258 -22.30 1.91 -1.32
CA SER A 258 -23.46 1.09 -0.95
C SER A 258 -24.31 1.73 0.15
N MET A 259 -23.71 2.46 1.10
CA MET A 259 -24.44 3.20 2.13
C MET A 259 -25.19 4.40 1.54
N ASN A 260 -24.54 5.12 0.62
CA ASN A 260 -25.19 6.24 -0.05
C ASN A 260 -26.40 5.82 -0.91
N ASP A 261 -26.33 4.61 -1.50
CA ASP A 261 -27.46 4.03 -2.25
C ASP A 261 -28.66 3.69 -1.36
N VAL A 262 -28.41 3.37 -0.09
CA VAL A 262 -29.45 2.96 0.88
C VAL A 262 -29.99 4.15 1.67
N ALA A 263 -29.11 4.97 2.26
CA ALA A 263 -29.49 6.09 3.11
C ALA A 263 -29.68 7.40 2.35
N GLY A 264 -29.07 7.57 1.17
CA GLY A 264 -29.15 8.77 0.32
C GLY A 264 -28.61 10.04 0.97
N ASN A 265 -28.18 11.03 0.16
CA ASN A 265 -27.83 12.40 0.60
C ASN A 265 -26.80 12.52 1.73
N LEU A 266 -25.87 11.57 1.83
CA LEU A 266 -24.74 11.69 2.74
C LEU A 266 -23.67 12.60 2.12
N GLU A 267 -23.19 13.59 2.86
CA GLU A 267 -22.21 14.56 2.43
C GLU A 267 -21.03 14.57 3.39
N TYR A 268 -19.82 14.46 2.85
CA TYR A 268 -18.58 14.61 3.63
C TYR A 268 -18.50 16.02 4.24
N ASP A 269 -17.92 16.12 5.43
CA ASP A 269 -17.72 17.38 6.16
C ASP A 269 -19.00 18.12 6.60
N ASN A 270 -20.17 17.53 6.47
CA ASN A 270 -21.41 18.11 6.96
C ASN A 270 -21.61 17.79 8.45
N ARG A 271 -21.27 18.76 9.31
CA ARG A 271 -21.38 18.61 10.78
C ARG A 271 -22.81 18.46 11.30
N GLU A 272 -23.82 18.75 10.49
CA GLU A 272 -25.22 18.54 10.85
C GLU A 272 -25.62 17.08 10.71
N GLN A 273 -24.89 16.30 9.88
CA GLN A 273 -25.08 14.89 9.67
C GLN A 273 -24.36 14.07 10.75
N ASN A 274 -24.88 14.11 11.96
CA ASN A 274 -24.41 13.31 13.07
C ASN A 274 -25.20 12.00 13.20
N ILE A 275 -24.78 11.10 14.10
CA ILE A 275 -25.40 9.80 14.32
C ILE A 275 -26.88 9.91 14.70
N GLU A 276 -27.28 10.94 15.47
CA GLU A 276 -28.69 11.16 15.87
C GLU A 276 -29.52 11.58 14.68
N TRP A 277 -28.98 12.47 13.82
CA TRP A 277 -29.62 12.85 12.56
C TRP A 277 -29.77 11.62 11.66
N PHE A 278 -28.73 10.80 11.51
CA PHE A 278 -28.73 9.61 10.66
C PHE A 278 -29.79 8.60 11.10
N VAL A 279 -29.89 8.32 12.41
CA VAL A 279 -30.90 7.42 12.99
C VAL A 279 -32.30 7.94 12.74
N ARG A 280 -32.52 9.25 12.92
CA ARG A 280 -33.85 9.87 12.75
C ARG A 280 -34.25 9.97 11.29
N GLU A 281 -33.34 10.39 10.40
CA GLU A 281 -33.66 10.60 8.97
C GLU A 281 -34.00 9.29 8.27
N ASN A 282 -33.40 8.19 8.70
CA ASN A 282 -33.63 6.86 8.13
C ASN A 282 -34.63 6.02 8.94
N ASP A 283 -35.32 6.59 9.94
CA ASP A 283 -36.27 5.89 10.81
C ASP A 283 -35.71 4.55 11.36
N LEU A 284 -34.44 4.55 11.80
CA LEU A 284 -33.81 3.36 12.30
C LEU A 284 -34.39 2.96 13.68
N PRO A 285 -34.83 1.72 13.89
CA PRO A 285 -35.49 1.28 15.12
C PRO A 285 -34.48 0.98 16.24
N VAL A 286 -33.56 1.89 16.48
CA VAL A 286 -32.50 1.73 17.50
C VAL A 286 -33.10 1.88 18.88
N LYS A 287 -32.93 0.85 19.75
CA LYS A 287 -33.31 0.92 21.16
C LYS A 287 -32.08 1.12 22.05
N PRO A 288 -32.23 1.83 23.17
CA PRO A 288 -31.16 2.02 24.11
C PRO A 288 -30.60 0.67 24.63
N GLY A 289 -29.29 0.44 24.41
CA GLY A 289 -28.60 -0.77 24.83
C GLY A 289 -28.67 -1.95 23.87
N GLU A 290 -29.33 -1.83 22.74
CA GLU A 290 -29.28 -2.82 21.65
C GLU A 290 -28.29 -2.36 20.58
N ASP A 291 -27.30 -3.17 20.28
CA ASP A 291 -26.29 -2.91 19.25
C ASP A 291 -26.63 -3.57 17.89
N THR A 292 -27.75 -4.35 17.86
CA THR A 292 -28.23 -5.02 16.64
C THR A 292 -29.74 -4.86 16.50
N PHE A 293 -30.23 -4.61 15.28
CA PHE A 293 -31.64 -4.47 14.99
C PHE A 293 -31.93 -4.78 13.52
N GLU A 294 -33.18 -5.20 13.24
CA GLU A 294 -33.66 -5.33 11.86
C GLU A 294 -34.32 -4.04 11.40
N TRP A 295 -33.97 -3.62 10.18
CA TRP A 295 -34.57 -2.46 9.53
C TRP A 295 -35.16 -2.84 8.18
N LYS A 296 -36.41 -2.43 7.96
CA LYS A 296 -37.11 -2.63 6.68
C LYS A 296 -37.12 -1.33 5.90
N HIS A 297 -36.52 -1.35 4.72
CA HIS A 297 -36.44 -0.19 3.85
C HIS A 297 -36.58 -0.62 2.37
N ASN A 298 -37.47 0.06 1.62
CA ASN A 298 -37.67 -0.19 0.18
C ASN A 298 -37.83 -1.68 -0.19
N ASP A 299 -38.75 -2.41 0.49
CA ASP A 299 -38.99 -3.84 0.33
C ASP A 299 -37.80 -4.77 0.62
N ARG A 300 -36.75 -4.24 1.19
CA ARG A 300 -35.61 -5.00 1.68
C ARG A 300 -35.58 -5.07 3.20
N ILE A 301 -34.92 -6.10 3.70
CA ILE A 301 -34.72 -6.32 5.13
C ILE A 301 -33.22 -6.30 5.37
N TYR A 302 -32.80 -5.34 6.21
CA TYR A 302 -31.43 -5.20 6.62
C TYR A 302 -31.25 -5.68 8.06
N ASP A 303 -30.22 -6.51 8.29
CA ASP A 303 -29.67 -6.77 9.63
C ASP A 303 -28.62 -5.71 9.91
N CYS A 304 -28.90 -4.83 10.86
CA CYS A 304 -28.09 -3.67 11.18
C CYS A 304 -27.34 -3.91 12.48
N ARG A 305 -26.04 -3.53 12.47
CA ARG A 305 -25.18 -3.65 13.65
C ARG A 305 -24.47 -2.31 13.90
N ILE A 306 -24.50 -1.86 15.15
CA ILE A 306 -23.76 -0.71 15.66
C ILE A 306 -22.57 -1.21 16.44
N GLU A 307 -21.36 -0.84 16.04
CA GLU A 307 -20.14 -1.19 16.77
C GLU A 307 -19.40 0.06 17.22
N ARG A 308 -19.03 0.12 18.50
CA ARG A 308 -18.23 1.21 19.06
C ARG A 308 -16.75 0.85 19.00
N LEU A 309 -15.99 1.64 18.25
CA LEU A 309 -14.55 1.48 18.12
C LEU A 309 -13.85 2.20 19.26
N SER A 310 -12.99 1.48 19.99
CA SER A 310 -12.23 2.04 21.12
C SER A 310 -10.73 1.77 20.98
N ASP A 311 -9.90 2.65 21.54
CA ASP A 311 -8.45 2.46 21.61
C ASP A 311 -8.06 1.45 22.70
N GLU A 312 -6.76 1.16 22.81
CA GLU A 312 -6.20 0.28 23.83
C GLU A 312 -6.48 0.74 25.28
N LYS A 313 -6.85 1.99 25.47
CA LYS A 313 -7.21 2.60 26.77
C LYS A 313 -8.72 2.72 26.98
N ASN A 314 -9.50 2.04 26.13
CA ASN A 314 -10.98 2.03 26.17
C ASN A 314 -11.63 3.40 25.93
N ARG A 315 -10.96 4.32 25.19
CA ARG A 315 -11.53 5.59 24.79
C ARG A 315 -12.18 5.45 23.42
N LEU A 316 -13.41 5.96 23.28
CA LEU A 316 -14.16 5.91 22.03
C LEU A 316 -13.38 6.62 20.90
N LEU A 317 -13.14 5.92 19.82
CA LEU A 317 -12.55 6.45 18.58
C LEU A 317 -13.62 6.80 17.56
N GLY A 318 -14.75 6.09 17.58
CA GLY A 318 -15.86 6.30 16.66
C GLY A 318 -16.91 5.21 16.76
N THR A 319 -17.96 5.34 15.97
CA THR A 319 -19.06 4.37 15.89
C THR A 319 -19.26 3.99 14.43
N ILE A 320 -19.31 2.70 14.14
CA ILE A 320 -19.58 2.17 12.81
C ILE A 320 -20.98 1.55 12.79
N ILE A 321 -21.74 1.81 11.75
CA ILE A 321 -23.01 1.13 11.48
C ILE A 321 -22.84 0.34 10.19
N VAL A 322 -23.16 -0.94 10.26
CA VAL A 322 -23.12 -1.89 9.14
C VAL A 322 -24.51 -2.42 8.90
N MET A 323 -24.97 -2.44 7.64
CA MET A 323 -26.33 -2.87 7.26
C MET A 323 -26.25 -3.98 6.22
N GLN A 324 -26.50 -5.22 6.63
CA GLN A 324 -26.47 -6.37 5.74
C GLN A 324 -27.87 -6.66 5.17
N ASP A 325 -28.02 -6.65 3.85
CA ASP A 325 -29.24 -7.08 3.20
C ASP A 325 -29.43 -8.60 3.40
N VAL A 326 -30.48 -8.97 4.13
CA VAL A 326 -30.82 -10.36 4.43
C VAL A 326 -32.14 -10.78 3.77
N SER A 327 -32.66 -10.01 2.82
CA SER A 327 -33.96 -10.23 2.17
C SER A 327 -34.05 -11.60 1.51
N GLU A 328 -33.05 -11.95 0.68
CA GLU A 328 -32.99 -13.25 0.00
C GLU A 328 -32.84 -14.41 1.00
N LEU A 329 -32.02 -14.21 2.03
CA LEU A 329 -31.81 -15.19 3.07
C LEU A 329 -33.12 -15.46 3.82
N LYS A 330 -33.88 -14.41 4.20
CA LYS A 330 -35.15 -14.55 4.88
C LYS A 330 -36.24 -15.19 4.01
N LYS A 331 -36.28 -14.87 2.72
CA LYS A 331 -37.16 -15.54 1.75
C LYS A 331 -36.85 -17.03 1.67
N ALA A 332 -35.56 -17.38 1.51
CA ALA A 332 -35.14 -18.77 1.45
C ALA A 332 -35.48 -19.54 2.75
N TYR A 333 -35.29 -18.91 3.93
CA TYR A 333 -35.72 -19.51 5.19
C TYR A 333 -37.22 -19.71 5.29
N ALA A 334 -38.04 -18.74 4.87
CA ALA A 334 -39.46 -18.86 4.86
C ALA A 334 -39.94 -19.97 3.90
N GLU A 335 -39.31 -20.12 2.74
CA GLU A 335 -39.60 -21.21 1.79
C GLU A 335 -39.23 -22.57 2.39
N LEU A 336 -38.06 -22.69 3.03
CA LEU A 336 -37.62 -23.90 3.72
C LEU A 336 -38.59 -24.26 4.86
N GLU A 337 -38.97 -23.28 5.66
CA GLU A 337 -39.95 -23.47 6.74
C GLU A 337 -41.28 -23.97 6.19
N ASN A 338 -41.78 -23.36 5.11
CA ASN A 338 -42.99 -23.82 4.43
C ASN A 338 -42.85 -25.24 3.88
N MET A 339 -41.71 -25.65 3.35
CA MET A 339 -41.44 -27.02 2.89
C MET A 339 -41.46 -28.06 4.02
N VAL A 340 -41.04 -27.64 5.23
CA VAL A 340 -41.06 -28.52 6.41
C VAL A 340 -42.47 -28.60 7.01
N ILE A 341 -43.20 -27.49 7.04
CA ILE A 341 -44.53 -27.41 7.68
C ILE A 341 -45.62 -28.04 6.80
N TYR A 342 -45.56 -27.85 5.51
CA TYR A 342 -46.62 -28.30 4.60
C TYR A 342 -46.14 -29.38 3.62
N ASP A 343 -47.01 -30.34 3.32
CA ASP A 343 -46.81 -31.31 2.24
C ASP A 343 -46.87 -30.60 0.89
N GLN A 344 -45.84 -30.76 0.08
CA GLN A 344 -45.66 -30.01 -1.18
C GLN A 344 -46.69 -30.38 -2.26
N LEU A 345 -47.33 -31.57 -2.18
CA LEU A 345 -48.33 -32.01 -3.12
C LEU A 345 -49.70 -31.53 -2.75
N THR A 346 -50.07 -31.66 -1.49
CA THR A 346 -51.46 -31.50 -1.02
C THR A 346 -51.70 -30.17 -0.30
N GLY A 347 -50.64 -29.49 0.17
CA GLY A 347 -50.74 -28.24 0.93
C GLY A 347 -51.24 -28.36 2.36
N VAL A 348 -51.53 -29.58 2.83
CA VAL A 348 -51.83 -29.82 4.26
C VAL A 348 -50.58 -29.92 5.09
N TYR A 349 -50.71 -29.97 6.41
CA TYR A 349 -49.53 -30.15 7.28
C TYR A 349 -48.75 -31.41 6.91
N SER A 350 -47.44 -31.29 6.85
CA SER A 350 -46.53 -32.44 6.68
C SER A 350 -46.66 -33.40 7.87
N MET A 351 -46.23 -34.64 7.69
CA MET A 351 -46.18 -35.62 8.78
C MET A 351 -45.37 -35.09 9.99
N TYR A 352 -44.27 -34.38 9.73
CA TYR A 352 -43.46 -33.76 10.78
C TYR A 352 -44.26 -32.70 11.55
N SER A 353 -44.87 -31.78 10.85
CA SER A 353 -45.68 -30.70 11.46
C SER A 353 -46.90 -31.27 12.22
N PHE A 354 -47.57 -32.28 11.66
CA PHE A 354 -48.63 -32.97 12.35
C PHE A 354 -48.19 -33.59 13.68
N MET A 355 -47.04 -34.28 13.71
CA MET A 355 -46.50 -34.89 14.93
C MET A 355 -46.10 -33.82 15.96
N GLU A 356 -45.54 -32.70 15.56
CA GLU A 356 -45.24 -31.59 16.47
C GLU A 356 -46.51 -30.98 17.07
N HIS A 357 -47.56 -30.78 16.27
CA HIS A 357 -48.83 -30.32 16.81
C HIS A 357 -49.49 -31.34 17.76
N CYS A 358 -49.35 -32.64 17.50
CA CYS A 358 -49.86 -33.67 18.40
C CYS A 358 -49.23 -33.63 19.78
N LYS A 359 -47.94 -33.26 19.91
CA LYS A 359 -47.26 -33.11 21.18
C LYS A 359 -47.92 -32.09 22.14
N GLN A 360 -48.59 -31.08 21.57
CA GLN A 360 -49.31 -30.06 22.35
C GLN A 360 -50.53 -30.67 23.10
N TYR A 361 -51.02 -31.83 22.64
CA TYR A 361 -52.14 -32.53 23.24
C TYR A 361 -51.71 -33.61 24.25
N ASP A 362 -50.41 -33.91 24.40
CA ASP A 362 -49.91 -34.89 25.37
C ASP A 362 -50.25 -34.49 26.83
N GLU A 363 -50.33 -33.20 27.12
CA GLU A 363 -50.68 -32.63 28.41
C GLU A 363 -52.18 -32.21 28.52
N TYR A 364 -52.95 -32.45 27.48
CA TYR A 364 -54.37 -32.05 27.43
C TYR A 364 -55.26 -33.03 28.18
N ASN A 365 -55.94 -32.56 29.24
CA ASN A 365 -56.80 -33.39 30.10
C ASN A 365 -58.19 -33.67 29.49
N GLY A 366 -58.43 -33.32 28.25
CA GLY A 366 -59.69 -33.59 27.52
C GLY A 366 -59.61 -34.80 26.57
N SER A 367 -60.74 -35.15 25.98
CA SER A 367 -60.78 -36.22 24.97
C SER A 367 -60.36 -35.68 23.61
N VAL A 368 -59.46 -36.36 22.91
CA VAL A 368 -59.02 -36.08 21.57
C VAL A 368 -59.43 -37.21 20.64
N ALA A 369 -59.98 -36.91 19.50
CA ALA A 369 -60.27 -37.89 18.44
C ALA A 369 -59.30 -37.76 17.29
N VAL A 370 -58.75 -38.85 16.82
CA VAL A 370 -57.87 -38.91 15.64
C VAL A 370 -58.66 -39.58 14.50
N VAL A 371 -58.72 -38.92 13.37
CA VAL A 371 -59.32 -39.45 12.14
C VAL A 371 -58.21 -39.73 11.13
N VAL A 372 -58.19 -40.94 10.61
CA VAL A 372 -57.29 -41.36 9.54
C VAL A 372 -58.09 -41.63 8.28
N CYS A 373 -57.69 -41.00 7.17
CA CYS A 373 -58.31 -41.19 5.85
C CYS A 373 -57.29 -41.84 4.90
N ASP A 374 -57.70 -42.74 4.07
CA ASP A 374 -56.93 -43.38 3.01
C ASP A 374 -57.71 -43.42 1.70
N ILE A 375 -57.03 -43.31 0.57
CA ILE A 375 -57.63 -43.45 -0.77
C ILE A 375 -57.54 -44.88 -1.25
N ASN A 376 -58.66 -45.60 -1.27
CA ASN A 376 -58.71 -46.97 -1.77
C ASN A 376 -58.24 -47.00 -3.26
N HIS A 377 -57.45 -48.01 -3.60
CA HIS A 377 -57.01 -48.26 -4.98
C HIS A 377 -56.22 -47.13 -5.63
N LEU A 378 -55.52 -46.27 -4.87
CA LEU A 378 -54.60 -45.19 -5.39
C LEU A 378 -53.55 -45.74 -6.36
N SER A 379 -53.03 -46.95 -6.08
CA SER A 379 -52.08 -47.65 -6.95
C SER A 379 -52.69 -47.97 -8.30
N ASP A 380 -53.95 -48.42 -8.32
CA ASP A 380 -54.70 -48.77 -9.58
C ASP A 380 -54.99 -47.51 -10.41
N ILE A 381 -55.29 -46.39 -9.73
CA ILE A 381 -55.44 -45.07 -10.37
C ILE A 381 -54.16 -44.66 -11.03
N ASN A 382 -53.04 -44.83 -10.34
CA ASN A 382 -51.70 -44.47 -10.87
C ASN A 382 -51.33 -45.36 -12.09
N ILE A 383 -51.60 -46.63 -12.03
CA ILE A 383 -51.30 -47.58 -13.12
C ILE A 383 -52.19 -47.30 -14.35
N GLN A 384 -53.46 -47.03 -14.14
CA GLN A 384 -54.47 -46.91 -15.25
C GLN A 384 -54.45 -45.50 -15.88
N TYR A 385 -54.29 -44.43 -15.08
CA TYR A 385 -54.43 -43.05 -15.50
C TYR A 385 -53.19 -42.20 -15.35
N GLY A 386 -52.08 -42.79 -14.83
CA GLY A 386 -50.82 -42.14 -14.62
C GLY A 386 -50.75 -41.39 -13.29
N GLN A 387 -49.48 -41.13 -12.85
CA GLN A 387 -49.19 -40.53 -11.55
C GLN A 387 -49.84 -39.15 -11.34
N LYS A 388 -50.05 -38.38 -12.42
CA LYS A 388 -50.78 -37.09 -12.34
C LYS A 388 -52.21 -37.24 -11.85
N ALA A 389 -52.92 -38.31 -12.26
CA ALA A 389 -54.27 -38.57 -11.82
C ALA A 389 -54.33 -38.97 -10.34
N GLY A 390 -53.40 -39.80 -9.88
CA GLY A 390 -53.30 -40.14 -8.46
C GLY A 390 -52.89 -38.95 -7.57
N ASN A 391 -51.99 -38.10 -8.04
CA ASN A 391 -51.64 -36.85 -7.35
C ASN A 391 -52.86 -35.92 -7.23
N GLN A 392 -53.70 -35.81 -8.29
CA GLN A 392 -54.91 -35.02 -8.24
C GLN A 392 -55.96 -35.61 -7.27
N ALA A 393 -56.02 -36.95 -7.18
CA ALA A 393 -56.91 -37.61 -6.20
C ALA A 393 -56.44 -37.28 -4.76
N LEU A 394 -55.13 -37.30 -4.47
CA LEU A 394 -54.61 -36.90 -3.17
C LEU A 394 -54.91 -35.43 -2.84
N ILE A 395 -54.73 -34.51 -3.79
CA ILE A 395 -55.01 -33.08 -3.62
C ILE A 395 -56.52 -32.86 -3.34
N ASN A 396 -57.41 -33.62 -3.98
CA ASN A 396 -58.87 -33.46 -3.81
C ASN A 396 -59.39 -33.99 -2.48
N VAL A 397 -58.65 -34.88 -1.81
CA VAL A 397 -59.06 -35.49 -0.54
C VAL A 397 -58.43 -34.71 0.64
N ALA A 398 -57.27 -34.11 0.45
CA ALA A 398 -56.57 -33.31 1.45
C ALA A 398 -57.26 -31.94 1.65
#